data_0fe58b16d3a765a3a742b158769e8a8e
#
_entry.id   0fe58b16d3a765a3a742b158769e8a8e
#
_cell.length_a   1.000
_cell.length_b   1.000
_cell.length_c   1.000
_cell.angle_alpha   90.00
_cell.angle_beta   90.00
_cell.angle_gamma   90.00
#
_symmetry.space_group_name_H-M   'P 1'
#
loop_
_entity.id
_entity.type
_entity.pdbx_description
1 polymer ?
#
loop_
_entity_poly.entity_id
_entity_poly.type
_entity_poly.pdbx_seq_one_letter_code
_entity_poly.pdbx_strand_id
1 'polypeptide(L)'
;MASSRAKRQIPSGDDNQGSGINRFVGMDWSGRVDAAGQRRHIWAGVWTRGAGGKTTVRLENGRTREEVAGWLLKLSRETPRMVVGIDCCFSYPAWFVREQGCSDLFSFWRLVAGGKGEEWLHRSCEDRRFWGKPHKRPAGFCGEGYRTMFRHADYDNKIAQALEGGDPARAAKMKGITPKSPFQIGGSGSVGTGTLRAIPVLERLHEAGFRVWPVEDAALGARDEDARPLLVEIYTR
;
A
#
# COMPACT_ATOMS: atom_id res chain seq x y z
N MET A 1 37.67 16.51 -24.97
CA MET A 1 36.27 16.76 -25.40
C MET A 1 35.35 16.43 -24.23
N ALA A 2 34.81 17.45 -23.57
CA ALA A 2 33.99 17.32 -22.38
C ALA A 2 32.50 17.20 -22.79
N SER A 3 31.86 16.10 -22.44
CA SER A 3 30.44 15.87 -22.68
C SER A 3 29.60 16.64 -21.66
N SER A 4 28.87 17.64 -22.13
CA SER A 4 27.92 18.45 -21.39
C SER A 4 26.67 17.62 -21.06
N ARG A 5 26.48 17.27 -19.79
CA ARG A 5 25.23 16.71 -19.27
C ARG A 5 24.19 17.83 -19.17
N ALA A 6 23.24 17.84 -20.08
CA ALA A 6 22.09 18.75 -20.02
C ALA A 6 21.26 18.46 -18.75
N LYS A 7 21.20 19.42 -17.83
CA LYS A 7 20.24 19.44 -16.73
C LYS A 7 18.84 19.63 -17.30
N ARG A 8 18.00 18.62 -17.20
CA ARG A 8 16.58 18.73 -17.51
C ARG A 8 15.94 19.65 -16.48
N GLN A 9 15.64 20.87 -16.87
CA GLN A 9 14.87 21.83 -16.08
C GLN A 9 13.42 21.37 -16.11
N ILE A 10 12.87 21.06 -14.91
CA ILE A 10 11.42 20.84 -14.74
C ILE A 10 10.77 22.20 -14.87
N PRO A 11 9.73 22.38 -15.72
CA PRO A 11 9.05 23.65 -15.82
C PRO A 11 8.46 24.05 -14.47
N SER A 12 8.75 25.25 -14.01
CA SER A 12 8.04 25.91 -12.93
C SER A 12 6.64 26.25 -13.45
N GLY A 13 5.68 25.37 -13.19
CA GLY A 13 4.27 25.61 -13.45
C GLY A 13 3.73 26.65 -12.48
N ASP A 14 2.99 27.59 -13.03
CA ASP A 14 2.40 28.76 -12.42
C ASP A 14 1.59 28.51 -11.16
N ASP A 15 1.58 29.52 -10.32
CA ASP A 15 0.88 29.73 -9.06
C ASP A 15 -0.63 29.38 -9.12
N ASN A 16 -0.98 28.14 -8.91
CA ASN A 16 -2.31 27.75 -8.52
C ASN A 16 -2.30 27.39 -7.02
N GLN A 17 -2.28 28.40 -6.19
CA GLN A 17 -2.35 28.29 -4.74
C GLN A 17 -3.72 27.77 -4.32
N GLY A 18 -3.95 26.45 -4.35
CA GLY A 18 -5.15 25.91 -3.73
C GLY A 18 -5.54 24.47 -4.06
N SER A 19 -5.20 23.94 -5.23
CA SER A 19 -5.76 22.66 -5.71
C SER A 19 -4.85 21.43 -5.58
N GLY A 20 -3.63 21.56 -5.10
CA GLY A 20 -2.64 20.49 -5.11
C GLY A 20 -2.50 19.70 -3.79
N ILE A 21 -2.01 18.48 -3.90
CA ILE A 21 -1.59 17.67 -2.74
C ILE A 21 -0.41 18.36 -2.06
N ASN A 22 -0.52 18.54 -0.73
CA ASN A 22 0.48 19.23 0.07
C ASN A 22 1.36 18.28 0.89
N ARG A 23 0.95 16.99 1.01
CA ARG A 23 1.70 15.97 1.75
C ARG A 23 1.56 14.60 1.10
N PHE A 24 2.69 13.91 0.97
CA PHE A 24 2.73 12.48 0.67
C PHE A 24 3.41 11.76 1.82
N VAL A 25 2.83 10.64 2.24
CA VAL A 25 3.44 9.72 3.19
C VAL A 25 3.56 8.36 2.51
N GLY A 26 4.79 7.90 2.28
CA GLY A 26 5.06 6.54 1.78
C GLY A 26 5.55 5.67 2.93
N MET A 27 4.94 4.52 3.14
CA MET A 27 5.24 3.66 4.27
C MET A 27 5.71 2.28 3.84
N ASP A 28 6.89 1.89 4.33
CA ASP A 28 7.34 0.50 4.37
C ASP A 28 6.73 -0.16 5.61
N TRP A 29 5.94 -1.21 5.39
CA TRP A 29 5.08 -1.79 6.42
C TRP A 29 5.64 -3.09 6.99
N SER A 30 5.45 -3.31 8.28
CA SER A 30 5.92 -4.50 8.97
C SER A 30 4.80 -5.30 9.63
N GLY A 31 4.83 -6.62 9.40
CA GLY A 31 3.96 -7.58 10.07
C GLY A 31 4.46 -8.07 11.45
N ARG A 32 5.48 -7.43 12.05
CA ARG A 32 6.01 -7.83 13.37
C ARG A 32 4.95 -7.75 14.46
N VAL A 33 4.96 -8.73 15.39
CA VAL A 33 4.02 -8.77 16.52
C VAL A 33 4.45 -7.83 17.63
N ASP A 34 5.73 -7.89 17.98
CA ASP A 34 6.30 -7.17 19.11
C ASP A 34 6.45 -5.66 18.80
N ALA A 35 6.18 -4.83 19.81
CA ALA A 35 6.24 -3.38 19.66
C ALA A 35 7.64 -2.86 19.27
N ALA A 36 8.70 -3.49 19.77
CA ALA A 36 10.08 -3.10 19.44
C ALA A 36 10.38 -3.38 17.97
N GLY A 37 9.95 -4.54 17.46
CA GLY A 37 10.07 -4.88 16.04
C GLY A 37 9.25 -3.98 15.14
N GLN A 38 8.02 -3.61 15.55
CA GLN A 38 7.21 -2.64 14.81
C GLN A 38 7.94 -1.29 14.68
N ARG A 39 8.41 -0.74 15.81
CA ARG A 39 9.11 0.56 15.84
C ARG A 39 10.39 0.55 15.00
N ARG A 40 11.06 -0.58 14.90
CA ARG A 40 12.29 -0.72 14.11
C ARG A 40 12.03 -0.85 12.63
N HIS A 41 10.94 -1.52 12.24
CA HIS A 41 10.72 -1.96 10.86
C HIS A 41 9.55 -1.27 10.15
N ILE A 42 8.81 -0.38 10.80
CA ILE A 42 7.85 0.48 10.13
C ILE A 42 8.55 1.82 9.86
N TRP A 43 8.70 2.13 8.58
CA TRP A 43 9.33 3.38 8.13
C TRP A 43 8.34 4.22 7.35
N ALA A 44 8.47 5.54 7.47
CA ALA A 44 7.67 6.50 6.74
C ALA A 44 8.58 7.55 6.08
N GLY A 45 8.46 7.70 4.77
CA GLY A 45 8.97 8.84 4.03
C GLY A 45 7.89 9.91 3.93
N VAL A 46 8.12 11.09 4.47
CA VAL A 46 7.17 12.21 4.50
C VAL A 46 7.65 13.32 3.60
N TRP A 47 6.98 13.52 2.48
CA TRP A 47 7.17 14.70 1.64
C TRP A 47 6.11 15.75 2.00
N THR A 48 6.52 16.99 2.12
CA THR A 48 5.63 18.11 2.43
C THR A 48 5.96 19.30 1.56
N ARG A 49 4.94 19.97 1.02
CA ARG A 49 5.03 21.25 0.35
C ARG A 49 4.65 22.35 1.35
N GLY A 50 5.60 23.19 1.68
CA GLY A 50 5.39 24.36 2.56
C GLY A 50 5.01 25.62 1.77
N ALA A 51 4.82 26.71 2.52
CA ALA A 51 4.57 28.03 1.94
C ALA A 51 5.71 28.42 0.99
N GLY A 52 5.36 29.13 -0.10
CA GLY A 52 6.33 29.55 -1.13
C GLY A 52 6.88 28.38 -1.98
N GLY A 53 6.20 27.23 -2.00
CA GLY A 53 6.57 26.07 -2.83
C GLY A 53 7.81 25.28 -2.34
N LYS A 54 8.37 25.63 -1.20
CA LYS A 54 9.51 24.92 -0.60
C LYS A 54 9.08 23.50 -0.21
N THR A 55 9.81 22.50 -0.68
CA THR A 55 9.54 21.09 -0.36
C THR A 55 10.55 20.53 0.63
N THR A 56 10.09 19.64 1.49
CA THR A 56 10.91 18.89 2.44
C THR A 56 10.61 17.41 2.34
N VAL A 57 11.61 16.56 2.53
CA VAL A 57 11.47 15.11 2.68
C VAL A 57 12.10 14.71 4.00
N ARG A 58 11.38 13.94 4.80
CA ARG A 58 11.90 13.36 6.03
C ARG A 58 11.66 11.86 6.02
N LEU A 59 12.60 11.12 6.59
CA LEU A 59 12.49 9.69 6.81
C LEU A 59 12.36 9.45 8.31
N GLU A 60 11.31 8.74 8.71
CA GLU A 60 10.95 8.55 10.10
C GLU A 60 10.61 7.09 10.39
N ASN A 61 10.93 6.61 11.61
CA ASN A 61 10.49 5.34 12.17
C ASN A 61 10.17 5.51 13.66
N GLY A 62 10.11 4.41 14.42
CA GLY A 62 9.94 4.46 15.89
C GLY A 62 8.50 4.37 16.35
N ARG A 63 7.54 4.09 15.46
CA ARG A 63 6.11 3.96 15.79
C ARG A 63 5.65 2.50 15.71
N THR A 64 4.73 2.12 16.60
CA THR A 64 3.91 0.92 16.43
C THR A 64 2.81 1.20 15.40
N ARG A 65 2.11 0.17 14.94
CA ARG A 65 0.96 0.32 14.02
C ARG A 65 -0.13 1.23 14.59
N GLU A 66 -0.42 1.08 15.88
CA GLU A 66 -1.39 1.91 16.59
C GLU A 66 -0.96 3.38 16.64
N GLU A 67 0.29 3.63 16.93
CA GLU A 67 0.85 4.99 16.94
C GLU A 67 0.91 5.58 15.52
N VAL A 68 1.12 4.76 14.49
CA VAL A 68 1.04 5.18 13.09
C VAL A 68 -0.38 5.64 12.76
N ALA A 69 -1.41 4.86 13.13
CA ALA A 69 -2.80 5.26 12.89
C ALA A 69 -3.11 6.61 13.55
N GLY A 70 -2.78 6.76 14.83
CA GLY A 70 -2.98 8.03 15.54
C GLY A 70 -2.21 9.21 14.94
N TRP A 71 -0.98 8.95 14.48
CA TRP A 71 -0.16 9.95 13.80
C TRP A 71 -0.73 10.38 12.45
N LEU A 72 -1.19 9.45 11.62
CA LEU A 72 -1.82 9.75 10.34
C LEU A 72 -3.13 10.53 10.52
N LEU A 73 -3.95 10.17 11.52
CA LEU A 73 -5.15 10.92 11.90
C LEU A 73 -4.84 12.36 12.33
N LYS A 74 -3.73 12.57 13.05
CA LYS A 74 -3.29 13.92 13.39
C LYS A 74 -2.86 14.68 12.14
N LEU A 75 -2.04 14.08 11.28
CA LEU A 75 -1.57 14.70 10.04
C LEU A 75 -2.72 15.08 9.10
N SER A 76 -3.78 14.27 9.01
CA SER A 76 -4.92 14.53 8.15
C SER A 76 -5.73 15.75 8.58
N ARG A 77 -5.78 16.04 9.87
CA ARG A 77 -6.40 17.26 10.40
C ARG A 77 -5.58 18.51 10.07
N GLU A 78 -4.26 18.40 10.07
CA GLU A 78 -3.35 19.49 9.72
C GLU A 78 -3.26 19.71 8.21
N THR A 79 -3.39 18.67 7.43
CA THR A 79 -3.24 18.67 5.98
C THR A 79 -4.22 17.67 5.36
N PRO A 80 -5.50 18.05 5.19
CA PRO A 80 -6.52 17.15 4.64
C PRO A 80 -6.16 16.61 3.23
N ARG A 81 -5.51 17.45 2.42
CA ARG A 81 -5.04 17.08 1.07
C ARG A 81 -3.72 16.31 1.14
N MET A 82 -3.78 15.10 1.67
CA MET A 82 -2.63 14.20 1.73
C MET A 82 -2.91 12.86 1.06
N VAL A 83 -1.86 12.25 0.55
CA VAL A 83 -1.86 10.87 0.07
C VAL A 83 -0.97 10.04 0.97
N VAL A 84 -1.48 8.89 1.40
CA VAL A 84 -0.74 7.91 2.19
C VAL A 84 -0.62 6.61 1.40
N GLY A 85 0.59 6.29 0.98
CA GLY A 85 0.92 5.01 0.35
C GLY A 85 1.44 4.02 1.39
N ILE A 86 0.87 2.80 1.41
CA ILE A 86 1.31 1.76 2.34
C ILE A 86 1.70 0.50 1.56
N ASP A 87 2.91 -0.02 1.81
CA ASP A 87 3.40 -1.26 1.18
C ASP A 87 2.80 -2.50 1.85
N CYS A 88 1.53 -2.71 1.60
CA CYS A 88 0.80 -3.94 1.93
C CYS A 88 -0.35 -4.14 0.94
N CYS A 89 -0.88 -5.35 0.84
CA CYS A 89 -2.10 -5.55 0.04
C CYS A 89 -3.30 -4.95 0.78
N PHE A 90 -4.12 -4.18 0.07
CA PHE A 90 -5.36 -3.64 0.64
C PHE A 90 -6.51 -4.65 0.56
N SER A 91 -6.38 -5.65 -0.31
CA SER A 91 -7.43 -6.64 -0.54
C SER A 91 -6.87 -8.05 -0.75
N TYR A 92 -7.77 -9.00 -0.63
CA TYR A 92 -7.63 -10.36 -1.12
C TYR A 92 -8.42 -10.52 -2.44
N PRO A 93 -8.23 -11.62 -3.20
CA PRO A 93 -9.03 -11.87 -4.39
C PRO A 93 -10.54 -11.83 -4.09
N ALA A 94 -11.33 -11.27 -5.00
CA ALA A 94 -12.75 -11.05 -4.79
C ALA A 94 -13.53 -12.34 -4.45
N TRP A 95 -13.11 -13.48 -5.02
CA TRP A 95 -13.72 -14.78 -4.69
C TRP A 95 -13.52 -15.13 -3.20
N PHE A 96 -12.32 -14.87 -2.64
CA PHE A 96 -12.02 -15.13 -1.24
C PHE A 96 -12.83 -14.21 -0.32
N VAL A 97 -12.91 -12.93 -0.66
CA VAL A 97 -13.73 -11.94 0.08
C VAL A 97 -15.19 -12.40 0.16
N ARG A 98 -15.76 -12.83 -0.97
CA ARG A 98 -17.14 -13.36 -1.03
C ARG A 98 -17.32 -14.64 -0.22
N GLU A 99 -16.38 -15.59 -0.26
CA GLU A 99 -16.42 -16.81 0.56
C GLU A 99 -16.41 -16.54 2.07
N GLN A 100 -15.84 -15.39 2.48
CA GLN A 100 -15.90 -14.96 3.87
C GLN A 100 -17.24 -14.29 4.25
N GLY A 101 -18.23 -14.28 3.35
CA GLY A 101 -19.52 -13.64 3.54
C GLY A 101 -19.49 -12.12 3.42
N CYS A 102 -18.42 -11.56 2.84
CA CYS A 102 -18.25 -10.12 2.68
C CYS A 102 -18.70 -9.65 1.30
N SER A 103 -19.51 -8.60 1.24
CA SER A 103 -20.02 -8.01 -0.01
C SER A 103 -19.01 -7.12 -0.71
N ASP A 104 -18.10 -6.51 0.05
CA ASP A 104 -17.17 -5.50 -0.41
C ASP A 104 -15.87 -5.50 0.41
N LEU A 105 -14.94 -4.62 0.02
CA LEU A 105 -13.65 -4.48 0.67
C LEU A 105 -13.79 -4.06 2.15
N PHE A 106 -14.70 -3.15 2.44
CA PHE A 106 -14.80 -2.56 3.78
C PHE A 106 -15.44 -3.53 4.78
N SER A 107 -16.41 -4.33 4.34
CA SER A 107 -16.96 -5.44 5.15
C SER A 107 -15.88 -6.49 5.43
N PHE A 108 -14.99 -6.75 4.47
CA PHE A 108 -13.84 -7.63 4.67
C PHE A 108 -12.83 -7.04 5.67
N TRP A 109 -12.55 -5.72 5.59
CA TRP A 109 -11.67 -5.08 6.56
C TRP A 109 -12.22 -5.15 7.99
N ARG A 110 -13.52 -4.93 8.18
CA ARG A 110 -14.18 -5.11 9.49
C ARG A 110 -14.05 -6.53 10.00
N LEU A 111 -14.23 -7.53 9.15
CA LEU A 111 -14.05 -8.94 9.52
C LEU A 111 -12.62 -9.21 10.00
N VAL A 112 -11.62 -8.75 9.25
CA VAL A 112 -10.20 -8.93 9.59
C VAL A 112 -9.84 -8.20 10.89
N ALA A 113 -10.28 -6.94 11.04
CA ALA A 113 -10.07 -6.12 12.23
C ALA A 113 -10.79 -6.69 13.47
N GLY A 114 -11.94 -7.34 13.27
CA GLY A 114 -12.70 -8.04 14.31
C GLY A 114 -12.04 -9.30 14.87
N GLY A 115 -10.82 -9.62 14.43
CA GLY A 115 -10.02 -10.74 14.95
C GLY A 115 -9.73 -11.84 13.94
N LYS A 116 -10.48 -11.93 12.84
CA LYS A 116 -10.29 -12.98 11.83
C LYS A 116 -8.87 -12.98 11.23
N GLY A 117 -8.25 -11.82 11.12
CA GLY A 117 -6.86 -11.70 10.65
C GLY A 117 -5.85 -12.44 11.54
N GLU A 118 -5.95 -12.30 12.86
CA GLU A 118 -5.06 -13.01 13.79
C GLU A 118 -5.40 -14.50 13.89
N GLU A 119 -6.67 -14.92 13.70
CA GLU A 119 -7.02 -16.33 13.57
C GLU A 119 -6.29 -16.99 12.40
N TRP A 120 -6.26 -16.34 11.23
CA TRP A 120 -5.53 -16.84 10.06
C TRP A 120 -4.01 -16.84 10.24
N LEU A 121 -3.49 -15.97 11.08
CA LEU A 121 -2.06 -15.92 11.42
C LEU A 121 -1.67 -16.92 12.52
N HIS A 122 -2.64 -17.48 13.21
CA HIS A 122 -2.38 -18.42 14.30
C HIS A 122 -1.86 -19.77 13.76
N ARG A 123 -0.98 -20.42 14.52
CA ARG A 123 -0.38 -21.71 14.15
C ARG A 123 -1.39 -22.85 13.98
N SER A 124 -2.54 -22.77 14.65
CA SER A 124 -3.64 -23.73 14.53
C SER A 124 -4.62 -23.41 13.39
N CYS A 125 -4.33 -22.43 12.55
CA CYS A 125 -5.18 -22.10 11.41
C CYS A 125 -5.30 -23.32 10.48
N GLU A 126 -6.53 -23.82 10.31
CA GLU A 126 -6.83 -24.97 9.46
C GLU A 126 -6.96 -24.60 7.98
N ASP A 127 -7.16 -23.30 7.67
CA ASP A 127 -7.29 -22.82 6.31
C ASP A 127 -5.97 -22.92 5.56
N ARG A 128 -5.83 -23.98 4.74
CA ARG A 128 -4.63 -24.30 3.98
C ARG A 128 -4.28 -23.28 2.89
N ARG A 129 -5.16 -22.34 2.63
CA ARG A 129 -4.88 -21.24 1.69
C ARG A 129 -3.84 -20.28 2.27
N PHE A 130 -3.80 -20.13 3.60
CA PHE A 130 -2.73 -19.41 4.29
C PHE A 130 -1.52 -20.31 4.44
N TRP A 131 -0.43 -19.98 3.74
CA TRP A 131 0.75 -20.82 3.67
C TRP A 131 2.04 -20.07 4.05
N GLY A 132 3.07 -20.81 4.27
CA GLY A 132 4.35 -20.38 4.81
C GLY A 132 4.77 -21.37 5.88
N LYS A 133 5.25 -20.93 7.02
CA LYS A 133 5.46 -21.82 8.17
C LYS A 133 4.21 -21.81 9.06
N PRO A 134 3.58 -22.95 9.35
CA PRO A 134 4.02 -24.33 9.12
C PRO A 134 3.58 -24.94 7.79
N HIS A 135 2.67 -24.32 7.04
CA HIS A 135 2.06 -24.92 5.85
C HIS A 135 2.85 -24.61 4.58
N LYS A 136 2.94 -25.59 3.67
CA LYS A 136 3.47 -25.40 2.33
C LYS A 136 2.42 -24.75 1.43
N ARG A 137 2.87 -24.05 0.39
CA ARG A 137 1.98 -23.52 -0.63
C ARG A 137 1.14 -24.64 -1.25
N PRO A 138 -0.19 -24.56 -1.28
CA PRO A 138 -1.03 -25.56 -1.92
C PRO A 138 -0.71 -25.71 -3.41
N ALA A 139 -0.87 -26.92 -3.95
CA ALA A 139 -0.78 -27.16 -5.38
C ALA A 139 -1.86 -26.33 -6.09
N GLY A 140 -1.52 -25.73 -7.23
CA GLY A 140 -2.43 -24.87 -7.96
C GLY A 140 -2.65 -23.47 -7.36
N PHE A 141 -2.04 -23.15 -6.22
CA PHE A 141 -2.15 -21.83 -5.57
C PHE A 141 -1.21 -20.82 -6.25
N CYS A 142 -1.40 -20.66 -7.54
CA CYS A 142 -0.68 -19.73 -8.41
C CYS A 142 -1.57 -19.34 -9.59
N GLY A 143 -1.19 -18.29 -10.31
CA GLY A 143 -1.96 -17.80 -11.46
C GLY A 143 -2.98 -16.73 -11.09
N GLU A 144 -3.88 -16.43 -12.03
CA GLU A 144 -4.75 -15.26 -11.96
C GLU A 144 -5.77 -15.29 -10.82
N GLY A 145 -6.30 -16.48 -10.48
CA GLY A 145 -7.26 -16.64 -9.39
C GLY A 145 -6.75 -16.18 -8.01
N TYR A 146 -5.44 -16.01 -7.85
CA TYR A 146 -4.80 -15.59 -6.59
C TYR A 146 -4.18 -14.19 -6.66
N ARG A 147 -4.39 -13.48 -7.76
CA ARG A 147 -3.91 -12.13 -7.95
C ARG A 147 -4.76 -11.13 -7.20
N THR A 148 -4.13 -10.16 -6.57
CA THR A 148 -4.80 -8.99 -6.04
C THR A 148 -4.87 -7.89 -7.10
N MET A 149 -5.89 -7.06 -7.04
CA MET A 149 -6.19 -6.06 -8.06
C MET A 149 -5.03 -5.11 -8.35
N PHE A 150 -4.31 -4.67 -7.32
CA PHE A 150 -3.29 -3.64 -7.47
C PHE A 150 -1.92 -4.13 -7.88
N ARG A 151 -1.30 -4.93 -7.03
CA ARG A 151 0.10 -5.33 -7.23
C ARG A 151 0.29 -6.04 -8.55
N HIS A 152 -0.68 -6.84 -8.94
CA HIS A 152 -0.61 -7.59 -10.18
C HIS A 152 -0.95 -6.72 -11.38
N ALA A 153 -1.92 -5.82 -11.31
CA ALA A 153 -2.22 -4.88 -12.39
C ALA A 153 -1.04 -3.93 -12.64
N ASP A 154 -0.43 -3.37 -11.59
CA ASP A 154 0.77 -2.54 -11.72
C ASP A 154 1.95 -3.32 -12.34
N TYR A 155 2.13 -4.57 -11.93
CA TYR A 155 3.15 -5.44 -12.48
C TYR A 155 2.93 -5.74 -13.96
N ASP A 156 1.70 -6.09 -14.35
CA ASP A 156 1.35 -6.38 -15.75
C ASP A 156 1.47 -5.11 -16.62
N ASN A 157 1.04 -3.96 -16.12
CA ASN A 157 1.17 -2.68 -16.81
C ASN A 157 2.64 -2.30 -17.04
N LYS A 158 3.50 -2.47 -16.05
CA LYS A 158 4.94 -2.20 -16.20
C LYS A 158 5.61 -3.13 -17.22
N ILE A 159 5.19 -4.38 -17.29
CA ILE A 159 5.66 -5.32 -18.32
C ILE A 159 5.19 -4.87 -19.70
N ALA A 160 3.90 -4.52 -19.84
CA ALA A 160 3.34 -4.03 -21.10
C ALA A 160 4.08 -2.78 -21.57
N GLN A 161 4.24 -1.78 -20.71
CA GLN A 161 4.99 -0.55 -21.01
C GLN A 161 6.44 -0.82 -21.44
N ALA A 162 7.13 -1.78 -20.82
CA ALA A 162 8.48 -2.15 -21.22
C ALA A 162 8.51 -2.78 -22.61
N LEU A 163 7.51 -3.60 -22.97
CA LEU A 163 7.39 -4.19 -24.31
C LEU A 163 7.05 -3.14 -25.37
N GLU A 164 6.09 -2.28 -25.09
CA GLU A 164 5.69 -1.16 -25.97
C GLU A 164 6.83 -0.18 -26.20
N GLY A 165 7.64 0.07 -25.16
CA GLY A 165 8.85 0.89 -25.23
C GLY A 165 10.05 0.23 -25.90
N GLY A 166 9.90 -0.98 -26.46
CA GLY A 166 10.96 -1.71 -27.16
C GLY A 166 12.06 -2.27 -26.26
N ASP A 167 11.79 -2.50 -24.97
CA ASP A 167 12.74 -3.07 -24.00
C ASP A 167 12.31 -4.47 -23.52
N PRO A 168 12.43 -5.51 -24.39
CA PRO A 168 12.06 -6.88 -24.04
C PRO A 168 12.95 -7.47 -22.93
N ALA A 169 14.19 -7.00 -22.79
CA ALA A 169 15.10 -7.46 -21.74
C ALA A 169 14.60 -7.00 -20.37
N ARG A 170 14.15 -5.75 -20.25
CA ARG A 170 13.51 -5.23 -19.03
C ARG A 170 12.22 -5.99 -18.72
N ALA A 171 11.35 -6.21 -19.71
CA ALA A 171 10.12 -6.98 -19.55
C ALA A 171 10.41 -8.41 -19.06
N ALA A 172 11.40 -9.09 -19.63
CA ALA A 172 11.81 -10.44 -19.21
C ALA A 172 12.33 -10.45 -17.77
N LYS A 173 13.16 -9.47 -17.39
CA LYS A 173 13.64 -9.31 -16.02
C LYS A 173 12.48 -9.09 -15.04
N MET A 174 11.49 -8.30 -15.40
CA MET A 174 10.32 -8.05 -14.56
C MET A 174 9.46 -9.30 -14.40
N LYS A 175 9.25 -10.09 -15.45
CA LYS A 175 8.53 -11.38 -15.40
C LYS A 175 9.15 -12.37 -14.40
N GLY A 176 10.45 -12.30 -14.16
CA GLY A 176 11.14 -13.12 -13.15
C GLY A 176 10.83 -12.74 -11.70
N ILE A 177 10.15 -11.62 -11.46
CA ILE A 177 9.91 -11.08 -10.13
C ILE A 177 8.41 -10.92 -9.91
N THR A 178 7.72 -12.02 -9.67
CA THR A 178 6.26 -12.03 -9.44
C THR A 178 5.91 -11.45 -8.06
N PRO A 179 4.88 -10.60 -7.95
CA PRO A 179 4.37 -10.13 -6.67
C PRO A 179 4.00 -11.29 -5.74
N LYS A 180 4.33 -11.15 -4.46
CA LYS A 180 4.02 -12.18 -3.46
C LYS A 180 2.53 -12.21 -3.16
N SER A 181 1.99 -13.41 -2.94
CA SER A 181 0.60 -13.62 -2.60
C SER A 181 0.28 -13.11 -1.18
N PRO A 182 -0.87 -12.44 -0.96
CA PRO A 182 -1.34 -12.07 0.38
C PRO A 182 -1.64 -13.30 1.25
N PHE A 183 -1.82 -14.47 0.67
CA PHE A 183 -1.96 -15.72 1.42
C PHE A 183 -0.65 -16.28 1.97
N GLN A 184 0.50 -15.74 1.55
CA GLN A 184 1.78 -16.12 2.12
C GLN A 184 2.01 -15.42 3.46
N ILE A 185 1.77 -16.14 4.56
CA ILE A 185 1.87 -15.63 5.94
C ILE A 185 3.18 -16.01 6.65
N GLY A 186 4.07 -16.74 5.99
CA GLY A 186 5.35 -17.16 6.58
C GLY A 186 6.49 -17.24 5.57
N GLY A 187 7.71 -17.26 6.08
CA GLY A 187 8.93 -17.26 5.28
C GLY A 187 9.40 -15.86 4.88
N SER A 188 10.54 -15.81 4.19
CA SER A 188 11.12 -14.54 3.73
C SER A 188 10.20 -13.86 2.70
N GLY A 189 9.94 -12.56 2.88
CA GLY A 189 9.11 -11.77 1.98
C GLY A 189 7.62 -12.12 2.04
N SER A 190 7.14 -12.66 3.17
CA SER A 190 5.70 -12.90 3.36
C SER A 190 4.93 -11.59 3.45
N VAL A 191 4.11 -11.31 2.45
CA VAL A 191 3.25 -10.13 2.38
C VAL A 191 2.00 -10.29 3.25
N GLY A 192 1.48 -11.51 3.36
CA GLY A 192 0.20 -11.79 4.04
C GLY A 192 0.18 -11.38 5.50
N THR A 193 1.26 -11.63 6.26
CA THR A 193 1.34 -11.21 7.65
C THR A 193 1.31 -9.68 7.80
N GLY A 194 2.03 -8.98 6.92
CA GLY A 194 2.00 -7.52 6.86
C GLY A 194 0.60 -7.00 6.51
N THR A 195 -0.03 -7.61 5.50
CA THR A 195 -1.38 -7.29 5.03
C THR A 195 -2.43 -7.47 6.11
N LEU A 196 -2.53 -8.67 6.72
CA LEU A 196 -3.54 -8.95 7.74
C LEU A 196 -3.41 -8.03 8.96
N ARG A 197 -2.20 -7.58 9.27
CA ARG A 197 -1.93 -6.64 10.36
C ARG A 197 -1.99 -5.17 9.96
N ALA A 198 -2.02 -4.87 8.66
CA ALA A 198 -2.27 -3.50 8.17
C ALA A 198 -3.77 -3.19 8.12
N ILE A 199 -4.59 -4.18 7.74
CA ILE A 199 -6.03 -3.99 7.54
C ILE A 199 -6.75 -3.33 8.72
N PRO A 200 -6.50 -3.66 10.00
CA PRO A 200 -7.12 -2.93 11.12
C PRO A 200 -6.77 -1.43 11.16
N VAL A 201 -5.57 -1.07 10.71
CA VAL A 201 -5.18 0.34 10.59
C VAL A 201 -5.87 1.00 9.40
N LEU A 202 -5.95 0.31 8.26
CA LEU A 202 -6.65 0.79 7.07
C LEU A 202 -8.13 1.04 7.36
N GLU A 203 -8.77 0.08 8.02
CA GLU A 203 -10.17 0.17 8.43
C GLU A 203 -10.42 1.38 9.34
N ARG A 204 -9.61 1.55 10.39
CA ARG A 204 -9.68 2.71 11.29
C ARG A 204 -9.49 4.04 10.57
N LEU A 205 -8.57 4.12 9.62
CA LEU A 205 -8.34 5.34 8.82
C LEU A 205 -9.52 5.62 7.90
N HIS A 206 -10.08 4.58 7.27
CA HIS A 206 -11.28 4.70 6.44
C HIS A 206 -12.48 5.18 7.24
N GLU A 207 -12.76 4.61 8.41
CA GLU A 207 -13.82 5.06 9.31
C GLU A 207 -13.64 6.52 9.75
N ALA A 208 -12.39 7.00 9.82
CA ALA A 208 -12.07 8.38 10.11
C ALA A 208 -12.14 9.31 8.88
N GLY A 209 -12.62 8.82 7.73
CA GLY A 209 -12.90 9.61 6.53
C GLY A 209 -11.79 9.60 5.48
N PHE A 210 -10.75 8.77 5.60
CA PHE A 210 -9.82 8.56 4.50
C PHE A 210 -10.52 7.84 3.35
N ARG A 211 -10.31 8.31 2.12
CA ARG A 211 -10.75 7.58 0.92
C ARG A 211 -9.73 6.52 0.54
N VAL A 212 -10.19 5.50 -0.15
CA VAL A 212 -9.35 4.36 -0.56
C VAL A 212 -9.36 4.24 -2.08
N TRP A 213 -8.26 4.59 -2.70
CA TRP A 213 -8.11 4.43 -4.15
C TRP A 213 -7.72 2.99 -4.51
N PRO A 214 -8.33 2.40 -5.59
CA PRO A 214 -9.33 2.91 -6.51
C PRO A 214 -10.75 2.45 -6.17
N VAL A 215 -10.99 1.98 -4.97
CA VAL A 215 -12.30 1.44 -4.57
C VAL A 215 -13.32 2.57 -4.47
N GLU A 216 -12.87 3.71 -3.98
CA GLU A 216 -13.65 4.94 -3.94
C GLU A 216 -13.11 5.91 -4.99
N ASP A 217 -14.02 6.70 -5.57
CA ASP A 217 -13.62 7.72 -6.55
C ASP A 217 -12.67 8.72 -5.90
N ALA A 218 -11.47 8.76 -6.42
CA ALA A 218 -10.42 9.65 -5.98
C ALA A 218 -10.18 10.71 -7.04
N ALA A 219 -11.12 11.61 -7.23
CA ALA A 219 -10.85 12.83 -7.96
C ALA A 219 -9.78 13.64 -7.21
N LEU A 220 -8.52 13.25 -7.39
CA LEU A 220 -7.37 14.00 -6.91
C LEU A 220 -7.36 15.35 -7.63
N GLY A 221 -7.79 16.40 -6.95
CA GLY A 221 -7.85 17.75 -7.48
C GLY A 221 -9.23 18.27 -7.81
N ALA A 222 -10.31 17.51 -7.67
CA ALA A 222 -11.65 18.03 -7.78
C ALA A 222 -12.01 18.80 -6.50
N ARG A 223 -12.22 20.10 -6.65
CA ARG A 223 -12.83 21.09 -5.73
C ARG A 223 -12.39 21.01 -4.25
N ASP A 224 -12.22 22.18 -3.65
CA ASP A 224 -11.83 22.36 -2.23
C ASP A 224 -12.78 21.70 -1.22
N GLU A 225 -14.01 21.44 -1.62
CA GLU A 225 -15.08 20.90 -0.77
C GLU A 225 -14.90 19.42 -0.40
N ASP A 226 -14.08 18.66 -1.12
CA ASP A 226 -13.85 17.23 -0.86
C ASP A 226 -12.38 16.90 -0.52
N ALA A 227 -11.76 17.79 0.24
CA ALA A 227 -10.37 17.64 0.68
C ALA A 227 -10.23 16.55 1.74
N ARG A 228 -10.42 15.28 1.35
CA ARG A 228 -10.21 14.13 2.23
C ARG A 228 -8.87 13.45 1.91
N PRO A 229 -8.16 12.94 2.93
CA PRO A 229 -6.93 12.19 2.70
C PRO A 229 -7.21 10.90 1.92
N LEU A 230 -6.22 10.48 1.13
CA LEU A 230 -6.32 9.31 0.27
C LEU A 230 -5.35 8.22 0.72
N LEU A 231 -5.85 7.01 0.88
CA LEU A 231 -5.06 5.79 1.03
C LEU A 231 -4.81 5.15 -0.33
N VAL A 232 -3.58 4.74 -0.58
CA VAL A 232 -3.20 4.01 -1.79
C VAL A 232 -2.32 2.82 -1.44
N GLU A 233 -2.58 1.69 -2.07
CA GLU A 233 -1.66 0.57 -2.01
C GLU A 233 -0.41 0.92 -2.84
N ILE A 234 0.77 0.78 -2.26
CA ILE A 234 2.02 0.91 -2.99
C ILE A 234 2.77 -0.41 -2.99
N TYR A 235 3.58 -0.59 -4.02
CA TYR A 235 4.48 -1.72 -4.13
C TYR A 235 5.89 -1.20 -4.40
N THR A 236 6.69 -1.19 -3.34
CA THR A 236 8.07 -0.70 -3.41
C THR A 236 8.96 -1.74 -4.09
N ARG A 237 9.48 -1.37 -5.27
CA ARG A 237 10.53 -2.11 -5.99
C ARG A 237 11.49 -1.18 -6.69
#